data_a426fbe93b66b056699904e8a52e50ea
#
_entry.id   a426fbe93b66b056699904e8a52e50ea
#
_cell.length_a   1.000
_cell.length_b   1.000
_cell.length_c   1.000
_cell.angle_alpha   90.00
_cell.angle_beta   90.00
_cell.angle_gamma   90.00
#
_symmetry.space_group_name_H-M   'P 1'
#
loop_
_entity.id
_entity.type
_entity.pdbx_description
1 polymer ?
#
loop_
_entity_poly.entity_id
_entity_poly.type
_entity_poly.pdbx_seq_one_letter_code
_entity_poly.pdbx_strand_id
1 'polypeptide(L)'
;MKGLAKYLVETILGEAAKIDKVVVVYSGRFQPFHKGHYATFEHLIKKFGKDNVYIGTSNITDSKKSPFNFNEKKVIMTKMFGISPNKIV
;
A
#
# COMPACT_ATOMS: atom_id res chain seq x y z
N MET A 1 7.88 6.09 -4.99
CA MET A 1 7.78 4.79 -4.33
C MET A 1 7.43 3.63 -5.24
N LYS A 2 6.68 3.88 -6.28
CA LYS A 2 6.36 2.78 -7.20
C LYS A 2 7.60 2.14 -7.82
N GLY A 3 8.68 2.90 -8.03
CA GLY A 3 9.91 2.36 -8.55
C GLY A 3 10.60 1.38 -7.61
N LEU A 4 10.50 1.63 -6.30
CA LEU A 4 11.10 0.73 -5.32
C LEU A 4 10.36 -0.60 -5.26
N ALA A 5 9.02 -0.56 -5.22
CA ALA A 5 8.23 -1.78 -5.18
C ALA A 5 8.45 -2.62 -6.44
N LYS A 6 8.49 -1.97 -7.59
CA LYS A 6 8.75 -2.65 -8.84
C LYS A 6 10.12 -3.32 -8.85
N TYR A 7 11.13 -2.62 -8.36
CA TYR A 7 12.48 -3.15 -8.29
C TYR A 7 12.56 -4.40 -7.43
N LEU A 8 11.93 -4.38 -6.25
CA LEU A 8 11.94 -5.53 -5.35
C LEU A 8 11.28 -6.74 -6.00
N VAL A 9 10.15 -6.56 -6.66
CA VAL A 9 9.45 -7.65 -7.33
C VAL A 9 10.31 -8.23 -8.44
N GLU A 10 10.89 -7.39 -9.27
CA GLU A 10 11.72 -7.83 -10.38
C GLU A 10 12.96 -8.58 -9.89
N THR A 11 13.60 -8.09 -8.83
CA THR A 11 14.78 -8.73 -8.27
C THR A 11 14.43 -10.11 -7.73
N ILE A 12 13.36 -10.21 -6.97
CA ILE A 12 12.94 -11.49 -6.41
C ILE A 12 12.61 -12.50 -7.49
N LEU A 13 11.82 -12.09 -8.49
CA LEU A 13 11.43 -12.98 -9.57
C LEU A 13 12.61 -13.38 -10.44
N GLY A 14 13.56 -12.47 -10.64
CA GLY A 14 14.74 -12.75 -11.43
C GLY A 14 15.68 -13.73 -10.78
N GLU A 15 15.77 -13.70 -9.45
CA GLU A 15 16.69 -14.57 -8.72
C GLU A 15 16.08 -15.89 -8.31
N ALA A 16 14.77 -15.91 -8.08
CA ALA A 16 14.10 -17.09 -7.56
C ALA A 16 12.83 -17.36 -8.32
N ALA A 17 12.98 -17.94 -9.49
CA ALA A 17 11.84 -18.28 -10.33
C ALA A 17 10.86 -19.25 -9.67
N LYS A 18 11.21 -19.79 -8.51
CA LYS A 18 10.36 -20.73 -7.76
C LYS A 18 9.44 -20.06 -6.76
N ILE A 19 9.47 -18.73 -6.66
CA ILE A 19 8.61 -18.04 -5.72
C ILE A 19 7.17 -18.14 -6.22
N ASP A 20 6.33 -18.79 -5.42
CA ASP A 20 4.92 -18.98 -5.74
C ASP A 20 4.09 -17.75 -5.42
N LYS A 21 4.57 -16.90 -4.52
CA LYS A 21 3.80 -15.76 -4.04
C LYS A 21 4.67 -14.53 -3.90
N VAL A 22 4.18 -13.43 -4.43
CA VAL A 22 4.80 -12.12 -4.30
C VAL A 22 3.93 -11.25 -3.40
N VAL A 23 4.54 -10.59 -2.42
CA VAL A 23 3.83 -9.65 -1.57
C VAL A 23 4.32 -8.25 -1.90
N VAL A 24 3.37 -7.38 -2.23
CA VAL A 24 3.66 -5.99 -2.58
C VAL A 24 3.10 -5.09 -1.49
N VAL A 25 3.93 -4.20 -0.97
CA VAL A 25 3.49 -3.22 0.02
C VAL A 25 3.57 -1.83 -0.60
N TYR A 26 2.43 -1.19 -0.76
CA TYR A 26 2.36 0.17 -1.25
C TYR A 26 2.50 1.10 -0.05
N SER A 27 3.67 1.69 0.10
CA SER A 27 4.02 2.49 1.27
C SER A 27 3.83 3.98 1.02
N GLY A 28 3.35 4.70 2.02
CA GLY A 28 3.21 6.14 1.94
C GLY A 28 2.76 6.74 3.26
N ARG A 29 2.76 8.06 3.29
CA ARG A 29 2.28 8.79 4.47
C ARG A 29 0.77 8.82 4.55
N PHE A 30 0.12 8.96 3.39
CA PHE A 30 -1.34 8.97 3.25
C PHE A 30 -2.03 9.95 4.23
N GLN A 31 -1.77 11.24 4.04
CA GLN A 31 -2.24 12.30 4.92
C GLN A 31 -3.14 13.33 4.20
N PRO A 32 -4.35 12.98 3.79
CA PRO A 32 -4.98 11.66 3.88
C PRO A 32 -4.72 10.81 2.64
N PHE A 33 -5.19 9.58 2.68
CA PHE A 33 -5.29 8.73 1.50
C PHE A 33 -6.35 9.34 0.58
N HIS A 34 -6.07 9.46 -0.71
CA HIS A 34 -6.98 10.09 -1.67
C HIS A 34 -7.10 9.30 -2.97
N LYS A 35 -7.88 9.82 -3.91
CA LYS A 35 -8.15 9.14 -5.19
C LYS A 35 -6.90 8.72 -5.94
N GLY A 36 -5.87 9.57 -5.94
CA GLY A 36 -4.62 9.24 -6.61
C GLY A 36 -3.94 8.03 -6.00
N HIS A 37 -3.94 7.95 -4.69
CA HIS A 37 -3.41 6.78 -3.97
C HIS A 37 -4.22 5.54 -4.29
N TYR A 38 -5.53 5.66 -4.30
CA TYR A 38 -6.41 4.54 -4.58
C TYR A 38 -6.22 4.03 -6.01
N ALA A 39 -6.06 4.93 -6.97
CA ALA A 39 -5.79 4.54 -8.36
C ALA A 39 -4.50 3.73 -8.48
N THR A 40 -3.47 4.14 -7.77
CA THR A 40 -2.20 3.41 -7.73
C THR A 40 -2.38 2.04 -7.08
N PHE A 41 -3.11 1.99 -5.98
CA PHE A 41 -3.40 0.73 -5.29
C PHE A 41 -4.16 -0.23 -6.21
N GLU A 42 -5.17 0.25 -6.91
CA GLU A 42 -5.92 -0.57 -7.87
C GLU A 42 -5.04 -1.06 -9.01
N HIS A 43 -4.13 -0.23 -9.48
CA HIS A 43 -3.19 -0.62 -10.52
C HIS A 43 -2.30 -1.78 -10.04
N LEU A 44 -1.84 -1.70 -8.82
CA LEU A 44 -1.02 -2.76 -8.22
C LEU A 44 -1.83 -4.04 -8.05
N ILE A 45 -3.09 -3.92 -7.64
CA ILE A 45 -3.98 -5.07 -7.52
C ILE A 45 -4.17 -5.77 -8.86
N LYS A 46 -4.36 -5.01 -9.92
CA LYS A 46 -4.50 -5.59 -11.25
C LYS A 46 -3.24 -6.28 -11.72
N LYS A 47 -2.09 -5.76 -11.33
CA LYS A 47 -0.81 -6.29 -11.78
C LYS A 47 -0.36 -7.50 -10.96
N PHE A 48 -0.58 -7.48 -9.65
CA PHE A 48 -0.04 -8.50 -8.74
C PHE A 48 -1.10 -9.34 -8.04
N GLY A 49 -2.37 -9.02 -8.20
CA GLY A 49 -3.46 -9.73 -7.53
C GLY A 49 -3.84 -9.09 -6.19
N LYS A 50 -5.13 -9.03 -5.91
CA LYS A 50 -5.63 -8.34 -4.71
C LYS A 50 -5.14 -8.97 -3.41
N ASP A 51 -4.87 -10.26 -3.41
CA ASP A 51 -4.42 -10.95 -2.20
C ASP A 51 -2.95 -10.73 -1.91
N ASN A 52 -2.23 -10.11 -2.83
CA ASN A 52 -0.80 -9.93 -2.73
C ASN A 52 -0.39 -8.48 -2.48
N VAL A 53 -1.32 -7.55 -2.45
CA VAL A 53 -1.03 -6.12 -2.30
C VAL A 53 -1.56 -5.61 -0.97
N TYR A 54 -0.69 -4.94 -0.24
CA TYR A 54 -1.00 -4.35 1.06
C TYR A 54 -0.65 -2.86 1.05
N ILE A 55 -1.23 -2.11 1.96
CA ILE A 55 -0.88 -0.71 2.17
C ILE A 55 -0.10 -0.60 3.47
N GLY A 56 1.08 0.00 3.40
CA GLY A 56 1.90 0.25 4.57
C GLY A 56 1.94 1.73 4.89
N THR A 57 1.67 2.08 6.14
CA THR A 57 1.74 3.47 6.56
C THR A 57 2.18 3.54 8.02
N SER A 58 2.76 4.68 8.40
CA SER A 58 3.26 4.85 9.76
C SER A 58 2.18 5.34 10.71
N ASN A 59 2.47 5.24 12.00
CA ASN A 59 1.63 5.81 13.06
C ASN A 59 2.20 7.13 13.58
N ILE A 60 3.17 7.70 12.88
CA ILE A 60 3.77 8.97 13.27
C ILE A 60 2.81 10.10 12.92
N THR A 61 2.57 10.99 13.87
CA THR A 61 1.71 12.15 13.66
C THR A 61 2.48 13.44 13.88
N ASP A 62 2.07 14.46 13.13
CA ASP A 62 2.60 15.81 13.22
C ASP A 62 1.46 16.73 12.85
N SER A 63 1.14 17.69 13.71
CA SER A 63 -0.01 18.57 13.50
C SER A 63 0.02 19.32 12.17
N LYS A 64 1.19 19.53 11.59
CA LYS A 64 1.32 20.27 10.33
C LYS A 64 1.41 19.36 9.12
N LYS A 65 2.20 18.30 9.20
CA LYS A 65 2.52 17.45 8.03
C LYS A 65 1.84 16.10 8.05
N SER A 66 1.57 15.59 9.23
CA SER A 66 0.99 14.25 9.38
C SER A 66 -0.08 14.28 10.49
N PRO A 67 -1.18 15.02 10.27
CA PRO A 67 -2.21 15.18 11.30
C PRO A 67 -2.99 13.91 11.62
N PHE A 68 -2.98 12.92 10.71
CA PHE A 68 -3.74 11.69 10.92
C PHE A 68 -2.85 10.58 11.47
N ASN A 69 -3.30 9.90 12.52
CA ASN A 69 -2.60 8.73 13.03
C ASN A 69 -2.97 7.49 12.22
N PHE A 70 -2.35 6.36 12.53
CA PHE A 70 -2.57 5.12 11.80
C PHE A 70 -4.04 4.70 11.77
N ASN A 71 -4.72 4.75 12.91
CA ASN A 71 -6.14 4.34 12.99
C ASN A 71 -7.04 5.26 12.16
N GLU A 72 -6.78 6.55 12.20
CA GLU A 72 -7.55 7.51 11.41
C GLU A 72 -7.37 7.28 9.92
N LYS A 73 -6.13 7.05 9.48
CA LYS A 73 -5.86 6.72 8.08
C LYS A 73 -6.55 5.44 7.67
N LYS A 74 -6.52 4.45 8.53
CA LYS A 74 -7.16 3.15 8.26
C LYS A 74 -8.67 3.30 8.12
N VAL A 75 -9.30 4.09 8.98
CA VAL A 75 -10.74 4.39 8.88
C VAL A 75 -11.08 5.07 7.56
N ILE A 76 -10.28 6.06 7.16
CA ILE A 76 -10.47 6.76 5.89
C ILE A 76 -10.40 5.78 4.72
N MET A 77 -9.36 4.97 4.67
CA MET A 77 -9.18 3.99 3.60
C MET A 77 -10.33 2.99 3.54
N THR A 78 -10.77 2.51 4.69
CA THR A 78 -11.83 1.51 4.76
C THR A 78 -13.19 2.10 4.42
N LYS A 79 -13.54 3.23 5.00
CA LYS A 79 -14.88 3.80 4.82
C LYS A 79 -15.06 4.54 3.52
N MET A 80 -14.05 5.24 3.06
CA MET A 80 -14.16 6.05 1.84
C MET A 80 -13.80 5.29 0.58
N PHE A 81 -12.92 4.31 0.67
CA PHE A 81 -12.42 3.59 -0.49
C PHE A 81 -12.72 2.10 -0.48
N GLY A 82 -13.32 1.60 0.58
CA GLY A 82 -13.69 0.19 0.65
C GLY A 82 -12.53 -0.78 0.78
N ILE A 83 -11.39 -0.29 1.26
CA ILE A 83 -10.21 -1.15 1.44
C ILE A 83 -10.37 -1.96 2.71
N SER A 84 -10.17 -3.27 2.61
CA SER A 84 -10.28 -4.16 3.76
C SER A 84 -9.25 -3.81 4.83
N PRO A 85 -9.65 -3.74 6.12
CA PRO A 85 -8.73 -3.35 7.18
C PRO A 85 -7.49 -4.24 7.30
N ASN A 86 -7.60 -5.51 6.94
CA ASN A 86 -6.46 -6.42 7.03
C ASN A 86 -5.43 -6.22 5.92
N LYS A 87 -5.71 -5.35 4.95
CA LYS A 87 -4.75 -4.96 3.91
C LYS A 87 -3.91 -3.77 4.33
N ILE A 88 -4.21 -3.14 5.46
CA ILE A 88 -3.54 -1.93 5.92
C ILE A 88 -2.66 -2.31 7.12
N VAL A 89 -1.37 -2.13 6.95
CA VAL A 89 -0.38 -2.51 7.96
C VAL A 89 0.55 -1.37 8.34
#